data_dbfb4ff8918d3a24f5124eb5b6d57290
#
_entry.id   dbfb4ff8918d3a24f5124eb5b6d57290
#
_cell.length_a   1.000
_cell.length_b   1.000
_cell.length_c   1.000
_cell.angle_alpha   90.00
_cell.angle_beta   90.00
_cell.angle_gamma   90.00
#
_symmetry.space_group_name_H-M   'P 1'
#
loop_
_entity.id
_entity.type
_entity.pdbx_description
1 polymer ?
#
loop_
_entity_poly.entity_id
_entity_poly.type
_entity_poly.pdbx_seq_one_letter_code
_entity_poly.pdbx_strand_id
1 'polypeptide(L)'
;MLQRICLWLLLIGTSVVQAHAFETLARSAWVYDVATQTVLMAKNAQTPYPPASMSKLMTINMAFEAMADGRITPETQMTVSTKAREMGGSTMFLNEQDRPTVSDLVQGMIINSGNDACVVIAEGLAGTEEAFAAQMTKRAAALGMRNSTFKNASGWPADGHRMSMEDLGLLALRLIDEFPQYYSIFAQKEFDFADRAPDNRFNRNPLLKLDIGADGLKTGHTQEAGYGLVGSAVQGDRRIILVLSGMDSEKMRATEAEKLVNWAFRQFSLKTLVAAGTPVVQADVWMGVQNSVNLVPAFDVTRLLPAVGASNMTAEVIYGGPIAAPIAAGMVLGELRIKIMGFEETTVPLVAQTDVLAGGMFKRLETVFLLLKKRLFLSNTAQ
;
A
#
# COMPACT_ATOMS: atom_id res chain seq x y z
N MET A 1 -22.51 29.38 11.65
CA MET A 1 -23.45 28.38 11.10
C MET A 1 -22.70 27.55 10.06
N LEU A 2 -22.66 26.24 10.20
CA LEU A 2 -22.12 25.36 9.16
C LEU A 2 -23.11 25.35 7.98
N GLN A 3 -22.70 25.85 6.83
CA GLN A 3 -23.45 25.66 5.60
C GLN A 3 -23.02 24.36 4.93
N ARG A 4 -23.96 23.43 4.77
CA ARG A 4 -23.78 22.20 4.00
C ARG A 4 -24.46 22.38 2.65
N ILE A 5 -23.70 22.47 1.59
CA ILE A 5 -24.22 22.48 0.21
C ILE A 5 -23.96 21.10 -0.37
N CYS A 6 -25.03 20.31 -0.52
CA CYS A 6 -24.96 19.03 -1.23
C CYS A 6 -25.03 19.31 -2.74
N LEU A 7 -23.91 19.15 -3.42
CA LEU A 7 -23.89 19.19 -4.89
C LEU A 7 -24.22 17.78 -5.41
N TRP A 8 -25.49 17.55 -5.79
CA TRP A 8 -25.93 16.29 -6.40
C TRP A 8 -25.52 16.28 -7.86
N LEU A 9 -24.39 15.59 -8.17
CA LEU A 9 -24.11 15.17 -9.56
C LEU A 9 -24.91 13.89 -9.82
N LEU A 10 -26.18 14.06 -10.23
CA LEU A 10 -27.05 12.95 -10.64
C LEU A 10 -26.64 12.49 -12.05
N LEU A 11 -25.83 11.44 -12.13
CA LEU A 11 -25.72 10.62 -13.34
C LEU A 11 -26.80 9.53 -13.26
N ILE A 12 -27.95 9.78 -13.93
CA ILE A 12 -29.07 8.84 -14.02
C ILE A 12 -28.65 7.68 -14.95
N GLY A 13 -28.43 6.53 -14.39
CA GLY A 13 -28.27 5.28 -15.11
C GLY A 13 -28.82 4.13 -14.28
N THR A 14 -30.09 3.77 -14.51
CA THR A 14 -30.76 2.63 -13.87
C THR A 14 -30.31 1.31 -14.49
N SER A 15 -29.30 0.70 -13.92
CA SER A 15 -29.13 -0.74 -13.89
C SER A 15 -28.29 -1.07 -12.66
N VAL A 16 -28.90 -1.72 -11.68
CA VAL A 16 -28.22 -2.31 -10.54
C VAL A 16 -27.44 -3.52 -11.11
N VAL A 17 -26.27 -3.24 -11.69
CA VAL A 17 -25.25 -4.27 -11.90
C VAL A 17 -24.63 -4.45 -10.54
N GLN A 18 -25.02 -5.50 -9.83
CA GLN A 18 -24.27 -5.99 -8.69
C GLN A 18 -22.83 -6.20 -9.21
N ALA A 19 -21.93 -5.32 -8.82
CA ALA A 19 -20.51 -5.59 -8.99
C ALA A 19 -20.25 -6.87 -8.22
N HIS A 20 -20.14 -8.01 -8.91
CA HIS A 20 -19.71 -9.24 -8.28
C HIS A 20 -18.33 -8.97 -7.69
N ALA A 21 -18.25 -8.95 -6.37
CA ALA A 21 -16.99 -8.92 -5.69
C ALA A 21 -16.14 -10.07 -6.24
N PHE A 22 -14.94 -9.80 -6.68
CA PHE A 22 -14.06 -10.84 -7.20
C PHE A 22 -13.82 -11.85 -6.08
N GLU A 23 -14.18 -13.12 -6.32
CA GLU A 23 -13.95 -14.21 -5.37
C GLU A 23 -12.67 -14.95 -5.74
N THR A 24 -11.75 -15.05 -4.78
CA THR A 24 -10.55 -15.87 -4.91
C THR A 24 -10.70 -17.18 -4.15
N LEU A 25 -10.09 -18.25 -4.70
CA LEU A 25 -9.98 -19.56 -4.05
C LEU A 25 -8.94 -19.58 -2.92
N ALA A 26 -8.11 -18.53 -2.78
CA ALA A 26 -7.17 -18.42 -1.68
C ALA A 26 -7.90 -18.41 -0.32
N ARG A 27 -7.35 -19.08 0.69
CA ARG A 27 -7.85 -19.03 2.07
C ARG A 27 -7.79 -17.63 2.62
N SER A 28 -6.70 -16.94 2.34
CA SER A 28 -6.48 -15.54 2.72
C SER A 28 -5.86 -14.79 1.55
N ALA A 29 -6.30 -13.54 1.35
CA ALA A 29 -5.81 -12.67 0.29
C ALA A 29 -5.82 -11.20 0.71
N TRP A 30 -4.84 -10.45 0.21
CA TRP A 30 -4.79 -9.00 0.32
C TRP A 30 -4.27 -8.43 -1.00
N VAL A 31 -4.96 -7.43 -1.56
CA VAL A 31 -4.58 -6.78 -2.81
C VAL A 31 -4.63 -5.27 -2.60
N TYR A 32 -3.56 -4.60 -2.98
CA TYR A 32 -3.36 -3.18 -2.70
C TYR A 32 -2.88 -2.42 -3.94
N ASP A 33 -3.52 -1.30 -4.20
CA ASP A 33 -3.09 -0.33 -5.22
C ASP A 33 -2.19 0.72 -4.55
N VAL A 34 -0.92 0.74 -4.95
CA VAL A 34 0.10 1.60 -4.34
C VAL A 34 -0.12 3.07 -4.70
N ALA A 35 -0.51 3.36 -5.95
CA ALA A 35 -0.68 4.73 -6.43
C ALA A 35 -1.79 5.50 -5.68
N THR A 36 -2.85 4.78 -5.26
CA THR A 36 -3.98 5.38 -4.55
C THR A 36 -4.04 5.02 -3.08
N GLN A 37 -3.10 4.20 -2.61
CA GLN A 37 -3.06 3.67 -1.24
C GLN A 37 -4.37 2.97 -0.84
N THR A 38 -4.95 2.20 -1.79
CA THR A 38 -6.27 1.60 -1.62
C THR A 38 -6.20 0.08 -1.53
N VAL A 39 -6.82 -0.49 -0.50
CA VAL A 39 -7.04 -1.94 -0.40
C VAL A 39 -8.17 -2.33 -1.34
N LEU A 40 -7.85 -3.09 -2.40
CA LEU A 40 -8.82 -3.57 -3.40
C LEU A 40 -9.54 -4.83 -2.95
N MET A 41 -8.85 -5.66 -2.16
CA MET A 41 -9.37 -6.90 -1.61
C MET A 41 -8.73 -7.22 -0.27
N ALA A 42 -9.53 -7.64 0.70
CA ALA A 42 -9.10 -8.15 2.00
C ALA A 42 -9.96 -9.35 2.40
N LYS A 43 -9.45 -10.57 2.17
CA LYS A 43 -10.09 -11.82 2.59
C LYS A 43 -9.26 -12.44 3.70
N ASN A 44 -9.77 -12.48 4.93
CA ASN A 44 -9.04 -12.97 6.10
C ASN A 44 -7.63 -12.36 6.22
N ALA A 45 -7.47 -11.11 5.74
CA ALA A 45 -6.16 -10.49 5.51
C ALA A 45 -5.36 -10.25 6.80
N GLN A 46 -6.03 -10.02 7.92
CA GLN A 46 -5.43 -9.78 9.24
C GLN A 46 -5.27 -11.05 10.07
N THR A 47 -5.79 -12.18 9.62
CA THR A 47 -5.68 -13.45 10.34
C THR A 47 -4.26 -14.00 10.22
N PRO A 48 -3.55 -14.29 11.34
CA PRO A 48 -2.20 -14.82 11.30
C PRO A 48 -2.20 -16.28 10.87
N TYR A 49 -1.46 -16.59 9.80
CA TYR A 49 -1.25 -17.96 9.30
C TYR A 49 0.24 -18.29 9.22
N PRO A 50 0.62 -19.58 9.12
CA PRO A 50 1.98 -19.97 8.80
C PRO A 50 2.40 -19.35 7.45
N PRO A 51 3.45 -18.52 7.41
CA PRO A 51 3.83 -17.81 6.18
C PRO A 51 4.65 -18.67 5.21
N ALA A 52 5.18 -19.80 5.68
CA ALA A 52 6.20 -20.55 4.96
C ALA A 52 7.35 -19.64 4.51
N SER A 53 7.94 -19.87 3.35
CA SER A 53 9.08 -19.07 2.85
C SER A 53 8.75 -17.62 2.47
N MET A 54 7.50 -17.17 2.54
CA MET A 54 7.19 -15.75 2.44
C MET A 54 7.78 -14.96 3.62
N SER A 55 7.98 -15.60 4.77
CA SER A 55 8.67 -15.06 5.94
C SER A 55 10.08 -14.53 5.64
N LYS A 56 10.77 -15.10 4.64
CA LYS A 56 12.11 -14.67 4.22
C LYS A 56 12.20 -13.20 3.81
N LEU A 57 11.05 -12.61 3.40
CA LEU A 57 10.99 -11.18 3.13
C LEU A 57 11.41 -10.33 4.34
N MET A 58 11.12 -10.79 5.57
CA MET A 58 11.58 -10.11 6.78
C MET A 58 13.09 -10.26 7.01
N THR A 59 13.65 -11.41 6.74
CA THR A 59 15.11 -11.64 6.80
C THR A 59 15.83 -10.77 5.77
N ILE A 60 15.28 -10.67 4.56
CA ILE A 60 15.78 -9.81 3.49
C ILE A 60 15.67 -8.34 3.90
N ASN A 61 14.54 -7.91 4.47
CA ASN A 61 14.38 -6.54 4.99
C ASN A 61 15.48 -6.20 6.01
N MET A 62 15.75 -7.07 6.97
CA MET A 62 16.79 -6.84 7.98
C MET A 62 18.20 -6.83 7.39
N ALA A 63 18.45 -7.63 6.35
CA ALA A 63 19.71 -7.58 5.60
C ALA A 63 19.85 -6.25 4.85
N PHE A 64 18.78 -5.78 4.19
CA PHE A 64 18.78 -4.48 3.51
C PHE A 64 18.94 -3.31 4.48
N GLU A 65 18.28 -3.35 5.65
CA GLU A 65 18.53 -2.38 6.72
C GLU A 65 19.99 -2.37 7.17
N ALA A 66 20.58 -3.55 7.36
CA ALA A 66 21.98 -3.66 7.75
C ALA A 66 22.95 -3.13 6.68
N MET A 67 22.62 -3.27 5.40
CA MET A 67 23.36 -2.65 4.29
C MET A 67 23.16 -1.14 4.26
N ALA A 68 21.94 -0.65 4.44
CA ALA A 68 21.64 0.78 4.48
C ALA A 68 22.32 1.50 5.65
N ASP A 69 22.45 0.82 6.80
CA ASP A 69 23.14 1.32 8.00
C ASP A 69 24.68 1.19 7.89
N GLY A 70 25.21 0.59 6.83
CA GLY A 70 26.65 0.38 6.63
C GLY A 70 27.29 -0.69 7.54
N ARG A 71 26.47 -1.51 8.22
CA ARG A 71 26.98 -2.62 9.07
C ARG A 71 27.54 -3.77 8.23
N ILE A 72 27.02 -3.97 7.04
CA ILE A 72 27.48 -4.92 6.03
C ILE A 72 27.38 -4.26 4.65
N THR A 73 28.06 -4.86 3.65
CA THR A 73 27.94 -4.48 2.24
C THR A 73 27.52 -5.68 1.41
N PRO A 74 27.07 -5.51 0.16
CA PRO A 74 26.78 -6.66 -0.72
C PRO A 74 27.94 -7.66 -0.85
N GLU A 75 29.19 -7.19 -0.74
CA GLU A 75 30.42 -7.96 -0.88
C GLU A 75 30.90 -8.58 0.44
N THR A 76 30.27 -8.22 1.56
CA THR A 76 30.61 -8.79 2.87
C THR A 76 30.45 -10.31 2.83
N GLN A 77 31.52 -11.03 3.09
CA GLN A 77 31.53 -12.50 3.18
C GLN A 77 31.06 -12.98 4.55
N MET A 78 30.24 -14.01 4.57
CA MET A 78 29.72 -14.62 5.79
C MET A 78 30.17 -16.07 5.98
N THR A 79 30.27 -16.49 7.24
CA THR A 79 30.65 -17.84 7.59
C THR A 79 29.44 -18.76 7.62
N VAL A 80 29.55 -19.92 7.02
CA VAL A 80 28.53 -20.97 7.05
C VAL A 80 28.77 -21.86 8.26
N SER A 81 27.78 -21.92 9.16
CA SER A 81 27.80 -22.81 10.33
C SER A 81 27.33 -24.22 9.97
N THR A 82 27.62 -25.18 10.87
CA THR A 82 27.06 -26.53 10.78
C THR A 82 25.52 -26.50 10.75
N LYS A 83 24.91 -25.65 11.57
CA LYS A 83 23.43 -25.43 11.56
C LYS A 83 22.92 -25.00 10.19
N ALA A 84 23.58 -24.03 9.56
CA ALA A 84 23.19 -23.56 8.22
C ALA A 84 23.35 -24.67 7.18
N ARG A 85 24.49 -25.41 7.18
CA ARG A 85 24.73 -26.51 6.27
C ARG A 85 23.71 -27.65 6.40
N GLU A 86 23.24 -27.93 7.60
CA GLU A 86 22.29 -29.00 7.90
C GLU A 86 20.82 -28.64 7.67
N MET A 87 20.55 -27.40 7.25
CA MET A 87 19.18 -26.99 6.93
C MET A 87 18.58 -27.82 5.82
N GLY A 88 17.36 -28.28 6.07
CA GLY A 88 16.59 -29.05 5.09
C GLY A 88 15.71 -28.15 4.18
N GLY A 89 14.99 -28.82 3.29
CA GLY A 89 14.07 -28.18 2.33
C GLY A 89 14.80 -27.48 1.19
N SER A 90 14.40 -26.26 0.87
CA SER A 90 15.06 -25.49 -0.18
C SER A 90 16.33 -24.84 0.33
N THR A 91 17.46 -25.08 -0.32
CA THR A 91 18.79 -24.62 0.09
C THR A 91 19.60 -24.17 -1.12
N MET A 92 20.67 -23.43 -0.88
CA MET A 92 21.75 -23.13 -1.82
C MET A 92 22.83 -24.24 -1.80
N PHE A 93 22.72 -25.23 -0.91
CA PHE A 93 23.70 -26.27 -0.63
C PHE A 93 25.06 -25.71 -0.16
N LEU A 94 25.01 -24.78 0.79
CA LEU A 94 26.19 -24.15 1.37
C LEU A 94 26.96 -25.14 2.23
N ASN A 95 28.30 -25.08 2.15
CA ASN A 95 29.25 -25.86 2.98
C ASN A 95 29.99 -24.95 3.97
N GLU A 96 30.50 -25.48 5.05
CA GLU A 96 31.22 -24.74 6.11
C GLU A 96 32.49 -24.02 5.60
N GLN A 97 33.07 -24.49 4.48
CA GLN A 97 34.23 -23.87 3.83
C GLN A 97 33.84 -22.68 2.95
N ASP A 98 32.58 -22.56 2.58
CA ASP A 98 32.11 -21.48 1.74
C ASP A 98 32.16 -20.14 2.50
N ARG A 99 32.33 -19.09 1.72
CA ARG A 99 32.26 -17.70 2.20
C ARG A 99 31.38 -16.91 1.25
N PRO A 100 30.05 -17.25 1.23
CA PRO A 100 29.11 -16.53 0.35
C PRO A 100 29.07 -15.06 0.74
N THR A 101 28.92 -14.21 -0.26
CA THR A 101 28.68 -12.78 -0.04
C THR A 101 27.23 -12.54 0.40
N VAL A 102 26.96 -11.39 1.01
CA VAL A 102 25.59 -10.96 1.32
C VAL A 102 24.73 -10.95 0.06
N SER A 103 25.29 -10.51 -1.08
CA SER A 103 24.62 -10.54 -2.38
C SER A 103 24.21 -11.96 -2.79
N ASP A 104 25.12 -12.95 -2.67
CA ASP A 104 24.80 -14.35 -2.96
C ASP A 104 23.68 -14.87 -2.07
N LEU A 105 23.76 -14.58 -0.76
CA LEU A 105 22.77 -15.01 0.23
C LEU A 105 21.38 -14.41 -0.05
N VAL A 106 21.30 -13.11 -0.40
CA VAL A 106 20.06 -12.44 -0.75
C VAL A 106 19.44 -13.05 -2.01
N GLN A 107 20.25 -13.27 -3.07
CA GLN A 107 19.78 -13.94 -4.28
C GLN A 107 19.30 -15.36 -3.99
N GLY A 108 20.06 -16.10 -3.19
CA GLY A 108 19.70 -17.44 -2.75
C GLY A 108 18.39 -17.49 -1.95
N MET A 109 18.16 -16.53 -1.05
CA MET A 109 16.89 -16.42 -0.31
C MET A 109 15.70 -16.13 -1.23
N ILE A 110 15.86 -15.26 -2.21
CA ILE A 110 14.79 -14.85 -3.11
C ILE A 110 14.48 -15.94 -4.13
N ILE A 111 15.47 -16.43 -4.85
CA ILE A 111 15.34 -17.27 -6.03
C ILE A 111 15.26 -18.75 -5.66
N ASN A 112 16.29 -19.26 -4.98
CA ASN A 112 16.36 -20.66 -4.54
C ASN A 112 15.48 -20.92 -3.31
N SER A 113 15.06 -19.86 -2.61
CA SER A 113 14.36 -19.95 -1.33
C SER A 113 15.23 -20.60 -0.22
N GLY A 114 16.57 -20.37 -0.26
CA GLY A 114 17.57 -20.98 0.59
C GLY A 114 17.31 -20.80 2.08
N ASN A 115 17.06 -21.91 2.80
CA ASN A 115 16.90 -21.89 4.25
C ASN A 115 18.28 -21.73 4.93
N ASP A 116 19.29 -22.34 4.36
CA ASP A 116 20.70 -22.21 4.75
C ASP A 116 21.17 -20.76 4.67
N ALA A 117 20.87 -20.06 3.58
CA ALA A 117 21.18 -18.64 3.43
C ALA A 117 20.52 -17.76 4.52
N CYS A 118 19.29 -18.09 4.94
CA CYS A 118 18.62 -17.38 6.03
C CYS A 118 19.35 -17.54 7.36
N VAL A 119 19.81 -18.77 7.67
CA VAL A 119 20.57 -19.04 8.90
C VAL A 119 21.90 -18.29 8.88
N VAL A 120 22.61 -18.30 7.74
CA VAL A 120 23.89 -17.57 7.60
C VAL A 120 23.71 -16.07 7.85
N ILE A 121 22.69 -15.45 7.25
CA ILE A 121 22.37 -14.03 7.49
C ILE A 121 22.00 -13.79 8.96
N ALA A 122 21.18 -14.64 9.54
CA ALA A 122 20.73 -14.52 10.92
C ALA A 122 21.90 -14.57 11.92
N GLU A 123 22.77 -15.56 11.75
CA GLU A 123 23.97 -15.73 12.61
C GLU A 123 24.95 -14.58 12.38
N GLY A 124 25.17 -14.15 11.15
CA GLY A 124 26.05 -13.03 10.81
C GLY A 124 25.60 -11.68 11.39
N LEU A 125 24.29 -11.43 11.48
CA LEU A 125 23.73 -10.17 11.97
C LEU A 125 23.44 -10.17 13.48
N ALA A 126 23.12 -11.32 14.08
CA ALA A 126 22.65 -11.39 15.47
C ALA A 126 23.37 -12.45 16.31
N GLY A 127 24.36 -13.13 15.76
CA GLY A 127 25.14 -14.19 16.43
C GLY A 127 24.44 -15.56 16.50
N THR A 128 23.10 -15.59 16.62
CA THR A 128 22.28 -16.82 16.56
C THR A 128 20.96 -16.56 15.82
N GLU A 129 20.39 -17.62 15.25
CA GLU A 129 19.08 -17.52 14.58
C GLU A 129 17.96 -17.17 15.56
N GLU A 130 18.02 -17.64 16.80
CA GLU A 130 17.03 -17.36 17.84
C GLU A 130 17.04 -15.88 18.24
N ALA A 131 18.22 -15.29 18.41
CA ALA A 131 18.37 -13.84 18.67
C ALA A 131 17.85 -13.02 17.47
N PHE A 132 18.14 -13.48 16.25
CA PHE A 132 17.66 -12.84 15.05
C PHE A 132 16.14 -12.90 14.94
N ALA A 133 15.50 -14.05 15.21
CA ALA A 133 14.04 -14.20 15.19
C ALA A 133 13.34 -13.29 16.22
N ALA A 134 13.95 -13.11 17.38
CA ALA A 134 13.48 -12.15 18.38
C ALA A 134 13.57 -10.71 17.86
N GLN A 135 14.66 -10.34 17.17
CA GLN A 135 14.82 -9.05 16.52
C GLN A 135 13.82 -8.86 15.39
N MET A 136 13.57 -9.89 14.54
CA MET A 136 12.53 -9.86 13.49
C MET A 136 11.17 -9.53 14.09
N THR A 137 10.78 -10.19 15.19
CA THR A 137 9.48 -9.93 15.85
C THR A 137 9.39 -8.51 16.39
N LYS A 138 10.45 -8.03 17.05
CA LYS A 138 10.51 -6.64 17.53
C LYS A 138 10.45 -5.64 16.37
N ARG A 139 11.16 -5.92 15.28
CA ARG A 139 11.17 -5.04 14.10
C ARG A 139 9.83 -5.02 13.39
N ALA A 140 9.17 -6.17 13.24
CA ALA A 140 7.82 -6.26 12.70
C ALA A 140 6.82 -5.38 13.47
N ALA A 141 6.85 -5.45 14.80
CA ALA A 141 6.00 -4.59 15.64
C ALA A 141 6.27 -3.09 15.40
N ALA A 142 7.55 -2.70 15.27
CA ALA A 142 7.95 -1.32 14.98
C ALA A 142 7.52 -0.85 13.56
N LEU A 143 7.37 -1.78 12.62
CA LEU A 143 6.87 -1.52 11.27
C LEU A 143 5.34 -1.54 11.17
N GLY A 144 4.62 -1.74 12.28
CA GLY A 144 3.16 -1.83 12.30
C GLY A 144 2.59 -3.20 11.91
N MET A 145 3.42 -4.21 11.73
CA MET A 145 3.03 -5.59 11.43
C MET A 145 2.53 -6.31 12.69
N ARG A 146 1.31 -6.01 13.09
CA ARG A 146 0.75 -6.39 14.40
C ARG A 146 0.39 -7.87 14.53
N ASN A 147 0.26 -8.56 13.40
CA ASN A 147 -0.17 -9.95 13.31
C ASN A 147 0.97 -10.88 12.86
N SER A 148 2.23 -10.48 13.16
CA SER A 148 3.43 -11.22 12.76
C SER A 148 4.31 -11.56 13.96
N THR A 149 4.72 -12.82 14.04
CA THR A 149 5.65 -13.35 15.04
C THR A 149 6.60 -14.33 14.38
N PHE A 150 7.89 -14.21 14.66
CA PHE A 150 8.94 -15.01 14.05
C PHE A 150 9.60 -15.94 15.07
N LYS A 151 9.87 -17.19 14.67
CA LYS A 151 10.58 -18.20 15.46
C LYS A 151 11.90 -18.65 14.84
N ASN A 152 12.09 -18.34 13.56
CA ASN A 152 13.32 -18.60 12.80
C ASN A 152 13.41 -17.60 11.63
N ALA A 153 14.53 -17.63 10.93
CA ALA A 153 14.82 -16.71 9.83
C ALA A 153 14.21 -17.13 8.47
N SER A 154 13.78 -18.39 8.33
CA SER A 154 13.45 -18.97 7.02
C SER A 154 11.95 -19.16 6.76
N GLY A 155 11.12 -19.15 7.82
CA GLY A 155 9.72 -19.56 7.75
C GLY A 155 9.55 -21.08 7.81
N TRP A 156 10.58 -21.80 8.29
CA TRP A 156 10.46 -23.23 8.61
C TRP A 156 9.34 -23.44 9.63
N PRO A 157 8.57 -24.52 9.52
CA PRO A 157 7.47 -24.77 10.45
C PRO A 157 7.92 -24.72 11.91
N ALA A 158 7.31 -23.84 12.69
CA ALA A 158 7.56 -23.69 14.12
C ALA A 158 6.31 -23.13 14.80
N ASP A 159 6.04 -23.61 16.01
CA ASP A 159 4.89 -23.18 16.78
C ASP A 159 4.93 -21.68 17.05
N GLY A 160 3.85 -20.97 16.70
CA GLY A 160 3.77 -19.52 16.86
C GLY A 160 4.53 -18.71 15.78
N HIS A 161 5.10 -19.31 14.74
CA HIS A 161 5.61 -18.59 13.58
C HIS A 161 4.45 -18.26 12.66
N ARG A 162 3.96 -17.02 12.72
CA ARG A 162 2.73 -16.58 12.03
C ARG A 162 2.91 -15.19 11.41
N MET A 163 2.24 -14.95 10.29
CA MET A 163 2.13 -13.64 9.64
C MET A 163 0.74 -13.51 9.02
N SER A 164 0.21 -12.29 8.98
CA SER A 164 -1.00 -11.99 8.21
C SER A 164 -0.67 -11.60 6.77
N MET A 165 -1.65 -11.68 5.87
CA MET A 165 -1.45 -11.27 4.47
C MET A 165 -1.28 -9.76 4.36
N GLU A 166 -1.94 -9.00 5.20
CA GLU A 166 -1.76 -7.55 5.31
C GLU A 166 -0.33 -7.19 5.74
N ASP A 167 0.20 -7.83 6.79
CA ASP A 167 1.57 -7.58 7.25
C ASP A 167 2.61 -7.94 6.18
N LEU A 168 2.41 -9.05 5.45
CA LEU A 168 3.25 -9.41 4.31
C LEU A 168 3.17 -8.35 3.18
N GLY A 169 2.00 -7.77 2.96
CA GLY A 169 1.79 -6.67 2.02
C GLY A 169 2.51 -5.39 2.44
N LEU A 170 2.40 -5.01 3.72
CA LEU A 170 3.14 -3.87 4.29
C LEU A 170 4.66 -4.06 4.16
N LEU A 171 5.14 -5.28 4.40
CA LEU A 171 6.55 -5.60 4.24
C LEU A 171 7.00 -5.52 2.77
N ALA A 172 6.17 -5.99 1.84
CA ALA A 172 6.44 -5.89 0.41
C ALA A 172 6.50 -4.41 -0.05
N LEU A 173 5.54 -3.58 0.39
CA LEU A 173 5.54 -2.14 0.13
C LEU A 173 6.83 -1.50 0.62
N ARG A 174 7.23 -1.79 1.86
CA ARG A 174 8.48 -1.28 2.43
C ARG A 174 9.71 -1.66 1.60
N LEU A 175 9.82 -2.94 1.18
CA LEU A 175 10.95 -3.41 0.36
C LEU A 175 11.04 -2.68 -0.98
N ILE A 176 9.90 -2.29 -1.55
CA ILE A 176 9.82 -1.54 -2.80
C ILE A 176 10.24 -0.08 -2.59
N ASP A 177 9.70 0.56 -1.56
CA ASP A 177 9.81 2.02 -1.36
C ASP A 177 11.14 2.42 -0.69
N GLU A 178 11.58 1.66 0.33
CA GLU A 178 12.76 2.00 1.13
C GLU A 178 14.06 1.45 0.54
N PHE A 179 13.99 0.38 -0.27
CA PHE A 179 15.16 -0.29 -0.82
C PHE A 179 15.11 -0.46 -2.35
N PRO A 180 14.73 0.60 -3.12
CA PRO A 180 14.60 0.52 -4.58
C PRO A 180 15.90 0.09 -5.27
N GLN A 181 17.07 0.41 -4.69
CA GLN A 181 18.39 0.05 -5.21
C GLN A 181 18.65 -1.47 -5.20
N TYR A 182 17.97 -2.22 -4.33
CA TYR A 182 18.10 -3.69 -4.22
C TYR A 182 16.88 -4.43 -4.78
N TYR A 183 15.79 -3.73 -5.05
CA TYR A 183 14.51 -4.35 -5.39
C TYR A 183 14.55 -5.17 -6.69
N SER A 184 15.37 -4.79 -7.67
CA SER A 184 15.49 -5.48 -8.96
C SER A 184 15.87 -6.96 -8.83
N ILE A 185 16.46 -7.39 -7.71
CA ILE A 185 16.83 -8.78 -7.43
C ILE A 185 15.57 -9.69 -7.41
N PHE A 186 14.41 -9.17 -6.98
CA PHE A 186 13.17 -9.94 -6.93
C PHE A 186 12.63 -10.34 -8.31
N ALA A 187 13.00 -9.62 -9.36
CA ALA A 187 12.64 -9.92 -10.74
C ALA A 187 13.58 -10.92 -11.42
N GLN A 188 14.70 -11.27 -10.80
CA GLN A 188 15.65 -12.22 -11.38
C GLN A 188 14.99 -13.61 -11.51
N LYS A 189 15.21 -14.23 -12.67
CA LYS A 189 14.55 -15.49 -13.04
C LYS A 189 15.33 -16.72 -12.59
N GLU A 190 16.64 -16.58 -12.42
CA GLU A 190 17.51 -17.68 -12.02
C GLU A 190 18.72 -17.20 -11.23
N PHE A 191 19.21 -18.04 -10.34
CA PHE A 191 20.46 -17.89 -9.62
C PHE A 191 20.99 -19.27 -9.23
N ASP A 192 22.25 -19.53 -9.52
CA ASP A 192 22.92 -20.77 -9.14
C ASP A 192 24.26 -20.46 -8.45
N PHE A 193 24.35 -20.84 -7.19
CA PHE A 193 25.57 -20.67 -6.41
C PHE A 193 26.52 -21.84 -6.67
N ALA A 194 27.62 -21.59 -7.36
CA ALA A 194 28.68 -22.56 -7.64
C ALA A 194 28.20 -23.86 -8.34
N ASP A 195 27.20 -23.76 -9.23
CA ASP A 195 26.61 -24.87 -9.99
C ASP A 195 26.07 -26.02 -9.11
N ARG A 196 25.66 -25.74 -7.87
CA ARG A 196 25.25 -26.76 -6.90
C ARG A 196 23.79 -27.13 -6.91
N ALA A 197 22.94 -26.29 -7.50
CA ALA A 197 21.49 -26.44 -7.43
C ALA A 197 20.82 -26.30 -8.80
N PRO A 198 21.18 -27.10 -9.83
CA PRO A 198 20.68 -26.94 -11.19
C PRO A 198 19.15 -27.04 -11.28
N ASP A 199 18.52 -27.90 -10.49
CA ASP A 199 17.07 -28.07 -10.44
C ASP A 199 16.36 -27.00 -9.59
N ASN A 200 17.08 -26.30 -8.71
CA ASN A 200 16.55 -25.28 -7.80
C ASN A 200 16.99 -23.84 -8.19
N ARG A 201 17.62 -23.67 -9.34
CA ARG A 201 18.15 -22.36 -9.78
C ARG A 201 17.08 -21.37 -10.22
N PHE A 202 15.86 -21.82 -10.54
CA PHE A 202 14.83 -20.97 -11.10
C PHE A 202 13.94 -20.34 -10.04
N ASN A 203 13.62 -19.04 -10.26
CA ASN A 203 12.65 -18.33 -9.44
C ASN A 203 11.27 -18.96 -9.59
N ARG A 204 10.65 -19.34 -8.47
CA ARG A 204 9.36 -20.02 -8.41
C ARG A 204 8.15 -19.10 -8.50
N ASN A 205 8.36 -17.78 -8.59
CA ASN A 205 7.27 -16.83 -8.77
C ASN A 205 6.66 -17.00 -10.19
N PRO A 206 5.42 -17.52 -10.30
CA PRO A 206 4.81 -17.81 -11.60
C PRO A 206 4.54 -16.53 -12.40
N LEU A 207 4.35 -15.40 -11.74
CA LEU A 207 4.02 -14.13 -12.41
C LEU A 207 5.18 -13.60 -13.27
N LEU A 208 6.44 -13.92 -12.91
CA LEU A 208 7.64 -13.48 -13.66
C LEU A 208 7.75 -14.12 -15.05
N LYS A 209 6.95 -15.17 -15.33
CA LYS A 209 6.90 -15.84 -16.64
C LYS A 209 5.84 -15.24 -17.56
N LEU A 210 4.99 -14.34 -17.02
CA LEU A 210 3.89 -13.72 -17.73
C LEU A 210 4.26 -12.29 -18.11
N ASP A 211 3.76 -11.83 -19.26
CA ASP A 211 3.94 -10.44 -19.69
C ASP A 211 2.82 -9.54 -19.11
N ILE A 212 2.84 -9.40 -17.79
CA ILE A 212 1.83 -8.63 -17.02
C ILE A 212 2.46 -7.57 -16.14
N GLY A 213 3.74 -7.25 -16.36
CA GLY A 213 4.47 -6.25 -15.57
C GLY A 213 4.92 -6.72 -14.19
N ALA A 214 4.93 -8.04 -13.92
CA ALA A 214 5.34 -8.59 -12.64
C ALA A 214 6.85 -8.43 -12.40
N ASP A 215 7.23 -8.00 -11.17
CA ASP A 215 8.62 -7.68 -10.79
C ASP A 215 9.03 -8.22 -9.41
N GLY A 216 8.21 -9.06 -8.78
CA GLY A 216 8.50 -9.65 -7.46
C GLY A 216 7.34 -10.45 -6.91
N LEU A 217 7.42 -10.94 -5.67
CA LEU A 217 8.53 -10.98 -4.74
C LEU A 217 8.87 -12.44 -4.33
N LYS A 218 7.95 -13.14 -3.61
CA LYS A 218 8.31 -14.39 -2.94
C LYS A 218 7.17 -15.39 -2.86
N THR A 219 7.47 -16.65 -3.15
CA THR A 219 6.56 -17.77 -2.93
C THR A 219 6.82 -18.46 -1.59
N GLY A 220 5.79 -19.11 -1.05
CA GLY A 220 5.88 -19.98 0.11
C GLY A 220 5.06 -21.24 -0.08
N HIS A 221 5.51 -22.34 0.56
CA HIS A 221 4.75 -23.59 0.67
C HIS A 221 5.20 -24.37 1.88
N THR A 222 4.24 -24.82 2.66
CA THR A 222 4.33 -25.93 3.62
C THR A 222 3.01 -26.67 3.61
N GLN A 223 2.97 -27.88 4.15
CA GLN A 223 1.71 -28.64 4.21
C GLN A 223 0.63 -27.90 5.01
N GLU A 224 0.97 -27.22 6.10
CA GLU A 224 0.05 -26.44 6.93
C GLU A 224 -0.39 -25.13 6.24
N ALA A 225 0.56 -24.41 5.64
CA ALA A 225 0.30 -23.12 4.98
C ALA A 225 -0.47 -23.24 3.67
N GLY A 226 -0.33 -24.35 2.95
CA GLY A 226 -0.65 -24.42 1.54
C GLY A 226 0.32 -23.63 0.68
N TYR A 227 0.00 -23.43 -0.58
CA TYR A 227 0.80 -22.60 -1.49
C TYR A 227 0.45 -21.13 -1.32
N GLY A 228 1.49 -20.29 -1.22
CA GLY A 228 1.37 -18.84 -1.03
C GLY A 228 2.25 -18.04 -2.00
N LEU A 229 1.93 -16.76 -2.15
CA LEU A 229 2.67 -15.80 -2.96
C LEU A 229 2.50 -14.40 -2.40
N VAL A 230 3.62 -13.69 -2.27
CA VAL A 230 3.66 -12.23 -2.26
C VAL A 230 4.09 -11.80 -3.65
N GLY A 231 3.25 -11.08 -4.36
CA GLY A 231 3.47 -10.64 -5.72
C GLY A 231 3.41 -9.12 -5.87
N SER A 232 4.07 -8.61 -6.88
CA SER A 232 3.98 -7.21 -7.32
C SER A 232 3.99 -7.15 -8.84
N ALA A 233 3.20 -6.23 -9.39
CA ALA A 233 3.18 -5.95 -10.82
C ALA A 233 2.97 -4.46 -11.08
N VAL A 234 3.56 -3.94 -12.17
CA VAL A 234 3.47 -2.55 -12.61
C VAL A 234 2.88 -2.51 -14.03
N GLN A 235 1.83 -1.71 -14.24
CA GLN A 235 1.29 -1.41 -15.56
C GLN A 235 1.01 0.10 -15.66
N GLY A 236 1.69 0.79 -16.58
CA GLY A 236 1.69 2.24 -16.63
C GLY A 236 2.19 2.84 -15.31
N ASP A 237 1.44 3.79 -14.76
CA ASP A 237 1.77 4.48 -13.51
C ASP A 237 1.22 3.79 -12.25
N ARG A 238 0.67 2.58 -12.40
CA ARG A 238 0.07 1.85 -11.28
C ARG A 238 0.90 0.63 -10.91
N ARG A 239 1.10 0.46 -9.60
CA ARG A 239 1.67 -0.74 -8.99
C ARG A 239 0.62 -1.43 -8.14
N ILE A 240 0.51 -2.74 -8.28
CA ILE A 240 -0.33 -3.60 -7.43
C ILE A 240 0.56 -4.52 -6.62
N ILE A 241 0.29 -4.62 -5.33
CA ILE A 241 0.84 -5.66 -4.45
C ILE A 241 -0.29 -6.64 -4.15
N LEU A 242 0.00 -7.94 -4.24
CA LEU A 242 -0.94 -8.99 -3.89
C LEU A 242 -0.28 -10.01 -2.98
N VAL A 243 -1.03 -10.49 -1.99
CA VAL A 243 -0.60 -11.55 -1.08
C VAL A 243 -1.68 -12.60 -1.04
N LEU A 244 -1.31 -13.84 -1.30
CA LEU A 244 -2.20 -15.00 -1.33
C LEU A 244 -1.64 -16.13 -0.46
N SER A 245 -2.50 -16.86 0.23
CA SER A 245 -2.12 -18.04 0.99
C SER A 245 -3.21 -19.10 1.01
N GLY A 246 -2.83 -20.34 1.25
CA GLY A 246 -3.75 -21.45 1.47
C GLY A 246 -4.33 -22.06 0.21
N MET A 247 -3.62 -21.99 -0.94
CA MET A 247 -3.99 -22.74 -2.14
C MET A 247 -3.50 -24.18 -2.05
N ASP A 248 -4.26 -25.10 -2.69
CA ASP A 248 -4.01 -26.54 -2.61
C ASP A 248 -2.90 -27.01 -3.56
N SER A 249 -2.54 -26.19 -4.56
CA SER A 249 -1.51 -26.55 -5.53
C SER A 249 -0.75 -25.35 -6.06
N GLU A 250 0.46 -25.64 -6.62
CA GLU A 250 1.25 -24.63 -7.32
C GLU A 250 0.52 -24.04 -8.53
N LYS A 251 -0.22 -24.89 -9.26
CA LYS A 251 -1.03 -24.48 -10.41
C LYS A 251 -2.15 -23.52 -9.96
N MET A 252 -2.83 -23.82 -8.85
CA MET A 252 -3.88 -22.94 -8.30
C MET A 252 -3.28 -21.59 -7.87
N ARG A 253 -2.12 -21.59 -7.19
CA ARG A 253 -1.39 -20.36 -6.83
C ARG A 253 -1.10 -19.51 -8.07
N ALA A 254 -0.59 -20.10 -9.15
CA ALA A 254 -0.29 -19.40 -10.40
C ALA A 254 -1.55 -18.81 -11.02
N THR A 255 -2.60 -19.61 -11.16
CA THR A 255 -3.87 -19.18 -11.78
C THR A 255 -4.56 -18.07 -10.98
N GLU A 256 -4.63 -18.20 -9.65
CA GLU A 256 -5.28 -17.19 -8.82
C GLU A 256 -4.47 -15.89 -8.78
N ALA A 257 -3.13 -15.97 -8.72
CA ALA A 257 -2.29 -14.78 -8.77
C ALA A 257 -2.44 -14.02 -10.09
N GLU A 258 -2.43 -14.71 -11.24
CA GLU A 258 -2.67 -14.11 -12.56
C GLU A 258 -4.04 -13.45 -12.65
N LYS A 259 -5.09 -14.14 -12.21
CA LYS A 259 -6.47 -13.61 -12.20
C LYS A 259 -6.56 -12.34 -11.37
N LEU A 260 -5.94 -12.31 -10.19
CA LEU A 260 -5.98 -11.13 -9.30
C LEU A 260 -5.23 -9.95 -9.88
N VAL A 261 -4.06 -10.15 -10.49
CA VAL A 261 -3.33 -9.07 -11.18
C VAL A 261 -4.19 -8.50 -12.31
N ASN A 262 -4.72 -9.37 -13.17
CA ASN A 262 -5.58 -8.96 -14.29
C ASN A 262 -6.85 -8.25 -13.79
N TRP A 263 -7.48 -8.74 -12.73
CA TRP A 263 -8.65 -8.12 -12.11
C TRP A 263 -8.32 -6.71 -11.58
N ALA A 264 -7.22 -6.57 -10.82
CA ALA A 264 -6.84 -5.30 -10.22
C ALA A 264 -6.53 -4.20 -11.26
N PHE A 265 -5.94 -4.55 -12.40
CA PHE A 265 -5.67 -3.58 -13.45
C PHE A 265 -6.88 -3.32 -14.36
N ARG A 266 -7.72 -4.32 -14.64
CA ARG A 266 -8.85 -4.18 -15.58
C ARG A 266 -10.14 -3.66 -14.94
N GLN A 267 -10.37 -4.00 -13.67
CA GLN A 267 -11.61 -3.61 -12.99
C GLN A 267 -11.54 -2.24 -12.34
N PHE A 268 -10.37 -1.63 -12.29
CA PHE A 268 -10.17 -0.31 -11.69
C PHE A 268 -9.33 0.56 -12.61
N SER A 269 -9.73 1.82 -12.74
CA SER A 269 -8.99 2.83 -13.48
C SER A 269 -8.76 4.08 -12.64
N LEU A 270 -7.57 4.66 -12.75
CA LEU A 270 -7.23 5.90 -12.12
C LEU A 270 -7.89 7.05 -12.91
N LYS A 271 -8.67 7.90 -12.25
CA LYS A 271 -9.30 9.06 -12.89
C LYS A 271 -9.15 10.32 -12.04
N THR A 272 -8.75 11.40 -12.66
CA THR A 272 -8.80 12.73 -12.06
C THR A 272 -10.25 13.22 -12.08
N LEU A 273 -10.85 13.35 -10.91
CA LEU A 273 -12.24 13.80 -10.71
C LEU A 273 -12.34 15.32 -10.77
N VAL A 274 -11.35 16.01 -10.17
CA VAL A 274 -11.23 17.47 -10.16
C VAL A 274 -9.76 17.82 -10.31
N ALA A 275 -9.44 18.64 -11.31
CA ALA A 275 -8.06 19.12 -11.48
C ALA A 275 -7.73 20.19 -10.43
N ALA A 276 -6.44 20.29 -10.07
CA ALA A 276 -5.95 21.35 -9.19
C ALA A 276 -6.37 22.74 -9.67
N GLY A 277 -6.75 23.62 -8.74
CA GLY A 277 -7.17 24.98 -9.06
C GLY A 277 -8.54 25.12 -9.72
N THR A 278 -9.27 24.02 -9.99
CA THR A 278 -10.64 24.07 -10.52
C THR A 278 -11.62 24.48 -9.41
N PRO A 279 -12.44 25.53 -9.60
CA PRO A 279 -13.43 25.93 -8.62
C PRO A 279 -14.47 24.82 -8.35
N VAL A 280 -14.58 24.42 -7.09
CA VAL A 280 -15.57 23.44 -6.62
C VAL A 280 -16.80 24.13 -6.05
N VAL A 281 -16.58 25.21 -5.31
CA VAL A 281 -17.64 26.02 -4.71
C VAL A 281 -17.19 27.48 -4.61
N GLN A 282 -18.13 28.41 -4.73
CA GLN A 282 -17.93 29.81 -4.43
C GLN A 282 -18.46 30.09 -3.02
N ALA A 283 -17.58 30.47 -2.11
CA ALA A 283 -17.90 30.75 -0.72
C ALA A 283 -18.09 32.25 -0.50
N ASP A 284 -19.11 32.62 0.27
CA ASP A 284 -19.36 34.01 0.66
C ASP A 284 -18.27 34.53 1.58
N VAL A 285 -17.83 35.77 1.33
CA VAL A 285 -16.84 36.47 2.13
C VAL A 285 -17.47 37.59 2.95
N TRP A 286 -17.17 37.62 4.22
CA TRP A 286 -17.60 38.67 5.14
C TRP A 286 -16.52 39.72 5.33
N MET A 287 -16.91 40.99 5.17
CA MET A 287 -16.05 42.16 5.30
C MET A 287 -14.83 42.16 4.36
N GLY A 288 -14.91 41.51 3.21
CA GLY A 288 -13.89 41.53 2.17
C GLY A 288 -14.13 42.60 1.11
N VAL A 289 -13.06 42.94 0.37
CA VAL A 289 -13.16 43.77 -0.84
C VAL A 289 -14.04 43.06 -1.90
N GLN A 290 -13.88 41.73 -1.98
CA GLN A 290 -14.72 40.85 -2.81
C GLN A 290 -15.76 40.16 -1.90
N ASN A 291 -16.96 39.90 -2.45
CA ASN A 291 -18.06 39.30 -1.71
C ASN A 291 -17.97 37.77 -1.66
N SER A 292 -17.11 37.19 -2.46
CA SER A 292 -16.97 35.75 -2.56
C SER A 292 -15.54 35.35 -2.93
N VAL A 293 -15.15 34.11 -2.63
CA VAL A 293 -13.91 33.48 -3.00
C VAL A 293 -14.17 32.06 -3.49
N ASN A 294 -13.49 31.64 -4.56
CA ASN A 294 -13.58 30.26 -5.02
C ASN A 294 -12.72 29.38 -4.11
N LEU A 295 -13.29 28.24 -3.71
CA LEU A 295 -12.56 27.17 -3.05
C LEU A 295 -12.19 26.11 -4.09
N VAL A 296 -10.90 25.77 -4.14
CA VAL A 296 -10.31 24.88 -5.13
C VAL A 296 -9.48 23.81 -4.43
N PRO A 297 -9.33 22.60 -4.98
CA PRO A 297 -8.34 21.64 -4.50
C PRO A 297 -6.93 22.15 -4.84
N ALA A 298 -5.98 21.98 -3.89
CA ALA A 298 -4.59 22.40 -4.06
C ALA A 298 -3.80 21.48 -5.02
N PHE A 299 -4.28 20.26 -5.23
CA PHE A 299 -3.70 19.24 -6.11
C PHE A 299 -4.81 18.47 -6.84
N ASP A 300 -4.44 17.72 -7.88
CA ASP A 300 -5.38 16.89 -8.63
C ASP A 300 -6.06 15.87 -7.72
N VAL A 301 -7.38 15.87 -7.72
CA VAL A 301 -8.19 14.90 -6.97
C VAL A 301 -8.34 13.64 -7.82
N THR A 302 -7.33 12.79 -7.80
CA THR A 302 -7.29 11.55 -8.56
C THR A 302 -7.75 10.39 -7.69
N ARG A 303 -8.65 9.55 -8.20
CA ARG A 303 -9.24 8.42 -7.48
C ARG A 303 -9.31 7.18 -8.36
N LEU A 304 -9.21 6.04 -7.69
CA LEU A 304 -9.44 4.75 -8.31
C LEU A 304 -10.95 4.52 -8.42
N LEU A 305 -11.44 4.32 -9.64
CA LEU A 305 -12.84 4.05 -9.90
C LEU A 305 -13.01 2.63 -10.45
N PRO A 306 -14.06 1.90 -10.04
CA PRO A 306 -14.45 0.68 -10.71
C PRO A 306 -14.76 0.94 -12.18
N ALA A 307 -14.32 0.07 -13.09
CA ALA A 307 -14.60 0.17 -14.52
C ALA A 307 -16.10 0.04 -14.82
N VAL A 308 -16.82 -0.72 -13.98
CA VAL A 308 -18.27 -0.90 -14.03
C VAL A 308 -18.87 -0.41 -12.71
N GLY A 309 -19.87 0.46 -12.76
CA GLY A 309 -20.56 0.94 -11.55
C GLY A 309 -19.99 2.25 -10.95
N ALA A 310 -19.22 3.02 -11.69
CA ALA A 310 -18.73 4.36 -11.27
C ALA A 310 -19.87 5.37 -10.95
N SER A 311 -21.13 5.00 -11.16
CA SER A 311 -22.33 5.81 -10.93
C SER A 311 -22.72 6.02 -9.47
N ASN A 312 -22.10 5.32 -8.53
CA ASN A 312 -22.42 5.42 -7.09
C ASN A 312 -21.35 6.21 -6.32
N MET A 313 -20.95 7.35 -6.88
CA MET A 313 -20.07 8.32 -6.22
C MET A 313 -20.91 9.49 -5.72
N THR A 314 -20.68 9.91 -4.48
CA THR A 314 -21.21 11.16 -3.92
C THR A 314 -20.08 12.08 -3.51
N ALA A 315 -20.24 13.37 -3.73
CA ALA A 315 -19.30 14.39 -3.31
C ALA A 315 -20.04 15.46 -2.50
N GLU A 316 -19.49 15.83 -1.35
CA GLU A 316 -20.04 16.88 -0.47
C GLU A 316 -18.92 17.88 -0.16
N VAL A 317 -19.25 19.18 -0.26
CA VAL A 317 -18.36 20.27 0.14
C VAL A 317 -18.79 20.78 1.51
N ILE A 318 -17.84 20.84 2.45
CA ILE A 318 -18.05 21.34 3.80
C ILE A 318 -17.12 22.52 4.05
N TYR A 319 -17.68 23.69 4.38
CA TYR A 319 -16.93 24.87 4.79
C TYR A 319 -17.72 25.73 5.77
N GLY A 320 -17.00 26.55 6.54
CA GLY A 320 -17.60 27.53 7.47
C GLY A 320 -17.87 28.84 6.74
N GLY A 321 -19.14 29.19 6.54
CA GLY A 321 -19.50 30.43 5.86
C GLY A 321 -20.40 31.35 6.69
N PRO A 322 -20.37 32.68 6.40
CA PRO A 322 -19.44 33.39 5.53
C PRO A 322 -18.02 33.46 6.08
N ILE A 323 -17.00 33.46 5.20
CA ILE A 323 -15.58 33.46 5.55
C ILE A 323 -15.11 34.90 5.81
N ALA A 324 -14.51 35.17 6.96
CA ALA A 324 -14.05 36.51 7.31
C ALA A 324 -12.77 36.88 6.54
N ALA A 325 -12.77 38.05 5.89
CA ALA A 325 -11.56 38.63 5.32
C ALA A 325 -10.62 39.22 6.42
N PRO A 326 -9.27 39.27 6.20
CA PRO A 326 -8.57 38.96 4.96
C PRO A 326 -8.38 37.45 4.75
N ILE A 327 -8.34 36.99 3.50
CA ILE A 327 -8.10 35.63 3.09
C ILE A 327 -6.85 35.61 2.21
N ALA A 328 -5.90 34.74 2.50
CA ALA A 328 -4.75 34.53 1.65
C ALA A 328 -4.99 33.38 0.67
N ALA A 329 -4.53 33.52 -0.57
CA ALA A 329 -4.52 32.43 -1.53
C ALA A 329 -3.79 31.20 -0.94
N GLY A 330 -4.34 29.99 -1.17
CA GLY A 330 -3.81 28.76 -0.59
C GLY A 330 -4.24 28.47 0.86
N MET A 331 -4.94 29.40 1.54
CA MET A 331 -5.48 29.17 2.88
C MET A 331 -6.56 28.09 2.83
N VAL A 332 -6.44 27.05 3.68
CA VAL A 332 -7.45 25.97 3.78
C VAL A 332 -8.71 26.53 4.43
N LEU A 333 -9.82 26.46 3.73
CA LEU A 333 -11.10 27.05 4.13
C LEU A 333 -12.26 26.06 4.14
N GLY A 334 -12.07 24.89 3.60
CA GLY A 334 -13.09 23.84 3.54
C GLY A 334 -12.51 22.50 3.18
N GLU A 335 -13.40 21.54 2.99
CA GLU A 335 -13.05 20.19 2.58
C GLU A 335 -14.05 19.64 1.55
N LEU A 336 -13.55 18.85 0.62
CA LEU A 336 -14.35 18.05 -0.32
C LEU A 336 -14.32 16.60 0.17
N ARG A 337 -15.47 16.07 0.56
CA ARG A 337 -15.65 14.66 0.92
C ARG A 337 -16.15 13.89 -0.28
N ILE A 338 -15.44 12.80 -0.59
CA ILE A 338 -15.78 11.93 -1.72
C ILE A 338 -16.01 10.53 -1.17
N LYS A 339 -17.20 10.02 -1.44
CA LYS A 339 -17.57 8.64 -1.09
C LYS A 339 -17.85 7.86 -2.36
N ILE A 340 -17.10 6.78 -2.56
CA ILE A 340 -17.26 5.83 -3.65
C ILE A 340 -17.72 4.52 -3.02
N MET A 341 -18.77 3.91 -3.57
CA MET A 341 -19.28 2.64 -3.04
C MET A 341 -18.21 1.55 -3.06
N GLY A 342 -17.99 0.91 -1.92
CA GLY A 342 -16.95 -0.11 -1.74
C GLY A 342 -15.56 0.40 -1.36
N PHE A 343 -15.38 1.72 -1.21
CA PHE A 343 -14.13 2.34 -0.77
C PHE A 343 -14.35 3.20 0.48
N GLU A 344 -13.29 3.45 1.20
CA GLU A 344 -13.31 4.40 2.33
C GLU A 344 -13.56 5.83 1.84
N GLU A 345 -14.28 6.61 2.65
CA GLU A 345 -14.51 8.02 2.39
C GLU A 345 -13.19 8.80 2.40
N THR A 346 -13.00 9.63 1.39
CA THR A 346 -11.79 10.46 1.28
C THR A 346 -12.13 11.94 1.46
N THR A 347 -11.32 12.63 2.26
CA THR A 347 -11.43 14.07 2.47
C THR A 347 -10.26 14.79 1.81
N VAL A 348 -10.56 15.80 0.99
CA VAL A 348 -9.58 16.64 0.27
C VAL A 348 -9.72 18.07 0.75
N PRO A 349 -8.64 18.73 1.23
CA PRO A 349 -8.69 20.11 1.64
C PRO A 349 -8.97 21.04 0.44
N LEU A 350 -9.86 21.99 0.64
CA LEU A 350 -10.13 23.07 -0.31
C LEU A 350 -9.48 24.36 0.17
N VAL A 351 -8.76 25.01 -0.73
CA VAL A 351 -8.02 26.24 -0.45
C VAL A 351 -8.64 27.42 -1.20
N ALA A 352 -8.40 28.64 -0.71
CA ALA A 352 -8.75 29.87 -1.42
C ALA A 352 -7.98 29.96 -2.73
N GLN A 353 -8.67 30.20 -3.83
CA GLN A 353 -8.04 30.35 -5.17
C GLN A 353 -7.24 31.66 -5.27
N THR A 354 -7.71 32.72 -4.62
CA THR A 354 -7.12 34.06 -4.70
C THR A 354 -7.14 34.75 -3.34
N ASP A 355 -6.31 35.79 -3.20
CA ASP A 355 -6.35 36.67 -2.04
C ASP A 355 -7.67 37.46 -2.01
N VAL A 356 -8.21 37.69 -0.80
CA VAL A 356 -9.29 38.63 -0.56
C VAL A 356 -8.91 39.58 0.56
N LEU A 357 -8.63 40.83 0.23
CA LEU A 357 -8.26 41.85 1.21
C LEU A 357 -9.46 42.24 2.09
N ALA A 358 -9.17 42.67 3.31
CA ALA A 358 -10.19 43.22 4.18
C ALA A 358 -10.79 44.51 3.57
N GLY A 359 -12.09 44.62 3.59
CA GLY A 359 -12.82 45.81 3.12
C GLY A 359 -12.51 47.02 3.96
N GLY A 360 -12.36 48.18 3.31
CA GLY A 360 -12.18 49.48 3.97
C GLY A 360 -13.44 49.91 4.77
N MET A 361 -13.35 51.10 5.38
CA MET A 361 -14.41 51.63 6.26
C MET A 361 -15.82 51.68 5.60
N PHE A 362 -15.89 52.03 4.34
CA PHE A 362 -17.18 52.06 3.60
C PHE A 362 -17.80 50.67 3.46
N LYS A 363 -17.00 49.63 3.19
CA LYS A 363 -17.49 48.24 3.09
C LYS A 363 -17.97 47.69 4.43
N ARG A 364 -17.33 48.08 5.50
CA ARG A 364 -17.74 47.75 6.88
C ARG A 364 -19.09 48.40 7.22
N LEU A 365 -19.30 49.67 6.85
CA LEU A 365 -20.55 50.39 7.04
C LEU A 365 -21.70 49.77 6.20
N GLU A 366 -21.42 49.42 4.94
CA GLU A 366 -22.39 48.72 4.09
C GLU A 366 -22.82 47.37 4.72
N THR A 367 -21.87 46.58 5.19
CA THR A 367 -22.14 45.30 5.85
C THR A 367 -22.98 45.45 7.12
N VAL A 368 -22.67 46.45 7.96
CA VAL A 368 -23.46 46.76 9.16
C VAL A 368 -24.88 47.20 8.81
N PHE A 369 -25.03 48.03 7.77
CA PHE A 369 -26.34 48.47 7.30
C PHE A 369 -27.20 47.31 6.79
N LEU A 370 -26.60 46.37 6.01
CA LEU A 370 -27.28 45.17 5.54
C LEU A 370 -27.72 44.25 6.68
N LEU A 371 -26.88 44.10 7.71
CA LEU A 371 -27.22 43.31 8.89
C LEU A 371 -28.37 43.94 9.69
N LEU A 372 -28.36 45.25 9.89
CA LEU A 372 -29.45 45.97 10.54
C LEU A 372 -30.74 45.84 9.76
N LYS A 373 -30.69 46.00 8.45
CA LYS A 373 -31.85 45.81 7.56
C LYS A 373 -32.43 44.39 7.67
N LYS A 374 -31.57 43.35 7.63
CA LYS A 374 -32.00 41.96 7.77
C LYS A 374 -32.61 41.68 9.16
N ARG A 375 -32.08 42.28 10.23
CA ARG A 375 -32.63 42.14 11.57
C ARG A 375 -34.00 42.81 11.74
N LEU A 376 -34.19 43.99 11.13
CA LEU A 376 -35.47 44.72 11.14
C LEU A 376 -36.55 43.98 10.33
N PHE A 377 -36.20 43.38 9.18
CA PHE A 377 -37.16 42.59 8.38
C PHE A 377 -37.55 41.28 9.04
N LEU A 378 -36.62 40.59 9.73
CA LEU A 378 -36.90 39.34 10.46
C LEU A 378 -37.74 39.59 11.74
N SER A 379 -37.68 40.78 12.33
CA SER A 379 -38.55 41.12 13.47
C SER A 379 -39.99 41.44 13.02
N ASN A 380 -40.23 41.83 11.77
CA ASN A 380 -41.57 42.12 11.25
C ASN A 380 -42.30 40.90 10.67
N THR A 381 -41.68 39.74 10.52
CA THR A 381 -42.32 38.49 10.08
C THR A 381 -42.66 37.56 11.24
N ALA A 382 -42.43 37.99 12.48
CA ALA A 382 -42.73 37.23 13.73
C ALA A 382 -43.91 37.86 14.52
N GLN A 383 -44.78 38.64 13.88
CA GLN A 383 -46.08 39.08 14.44
C GLN A 383 -47.23 38.40 13.71
#